data_fbd65e2eff0a1a95e9947962538d1adf
#
_entry.id   fbd65e2eff0a1a95e9947962538d1adf
#
_cell.length_a   1.000
_cell.length_b   1.000
_cell.length_c   1.000
_cell.angle_alpha   90.00
_cell.angle_beta   90.00
_cell.angle_gamma   90.00
#
_symmetry.space_group_name_H-M   'P 1'
#
loop_
_entity.id
_entity.type
_entity.pdbx_description
1 polymer ?
#
loop_
_entity_poly.entity_id
_entity_poly.type
_entity_poly.pdbx_seq_one_letter_code
_entity_poly.pdbx_strand_id
1 'polypeptide(L)'
;ENSKWSLPFFWKYMEGIGIDSTKLQKDVEDIATSTIIAGMCSVRNKHRETIKFKRKSSFELFGIDILLDANLKPYILEVNVSPGMQDSSELDKRVKLEVNCDMFNIARILQISSLNPKQYQGYFEHEKYF
;
A
#
# COMPACT_ATOMS: atom_id res chain seq x y z
N GLU A 1 -19.88 -12.00 12.11
CA GLU A 1 -18.51 -12.29 12.59
C GLU A 1 -17.53 -11.76 11.57
N ASN A 2 -16.76 -10.75 11.96
CA ASN A 2 -15.79 -10.10 11.06
C ASN A 2 -14.54 -11.00 10.99
N SER A 3 -14.37 -11.72 9.88
CA SER A 3 -13.16 -12.51 9.59
C SER A 3 -11.97 -11.65 9.13
N LYS A 4 -12.14 -10.31 9.04
CA LYS A 4 -11.11 -9.38 8.58
C LYS A 4 -10.40 -8.73 9.76
N TRP A 5 -9.08 -8.72 9.70
CA TRP A 5 -8.21 -8.03 10.66
C TRP A 5 -7.44 -6.91 9.95
N SER A 6 -7.13 -5.86 10.70
CA SER A 6 -6.15 -4.88 10.22
C SER A 6 -4.74 -5.48 10.31
N LEU A 7 -3.81 -5.04 9.45
CA LEU A 7 -2.42 -5.48 9.53
C LEU A 7 -1.78 -5.17 10.90
N PRO A 8 -1.96 -3.97 11.51
CA PRO A 8 -1.43 -3.72 12.85
C PRO A 8 -1.95 -4.69 13.92
N PHE A 9 -3.23 -5.06 13.82
CA PHE A 9 -3.79 -6.06 14.75
C PHE A 9 -3.20 -7.44 14.50
N PHE A 10 -3.03 -7.84 13.25
CA PHE A 10 -2.41 -9.11 12.87
C PHE A 10 -0.97 -9.21 13.39
N TRP A 11 -0.14 -8.19 13.21
CA TRP A 11 1.23 -8.18 13.71
C TRP A 11 1.29 -8.32 15.24
N LYS A 12 0.45 -7.56 15.94
CA LYS A 12 0.35 -7.64 17.40
C LYS A 12 -0.09 -9.02 17.89
N TYR A 13 -1.01 -9.66 17.17
CA TYR A 13 -1.44 -11.02 17.47
C TYR A 13 -0.28 -12.02 17.31
N MET A 14 0.48 -11.91 16.22
CA MET A 14 1.65 -12.78 15.96
C MET A 14 2.70 -12.65 17.06
N GLU A 15 3.00 -11.43 17.51
CA GLU A 15 3.87 -11.19 18.68
C GLU A 15 3.34 -11.85 19.94
N GLY A 16 2.03 -11.74 20.17
CA GLY A 16 1.37 -12.32 21.34
C GLY A 16 1.48 -13.84 21.42
N ILE A 17 1.64 -14.52 20.31
CA ILE A 17 1.85 -15.97 20.23
C ILE A 17 3.33 -16.37 20.07
N GLY A 18 4.26 -15.41 20.26
CA GLY A 18 5.72 -15.66 20.29
C GLY A 18 6.40 -15.67 18.92
N ILE A 19 5.74 -15.14 17.87
CA ILE A 19 6.31 -15.04 16.54
C ILE A 19 7.01 -13.69 16.37
N ASP A 20 8.21 -13.70 15.76
CA ASP A 20 8.92 -12.48 15.39
C ASP A 20 8.16 -11.77 14.24
N SER A 21 7.26 -10.86 14.63
CA SER A 21 6.44 -10.11 13.68
C SER A 21 7.27 -9.19 12.80
N THR A 22 8.38 -8.66 13.31
CA THR A 22 9.28 -7.76 12.56
C THR A 22 9.92 -8.49 11.39
N LYS A 23 10.41 -9.71 11.64
CA LYS A 23 10.95 -10.56 10.58
C LYS A 23 9.89 -10.95 9.57
N LEU A 24 8.71 -11.38 10.03
CA LEU A 24 7.61 -11.77 9.16
C LEU A 24 7.14 -10.60 8.29
N GLN A 25 7.01 -9.41 8.87
CA GLN A 25 6.67 -8.19 8.12
C GLN A 25 7.70 -7.92 7.03
N LYS A 26 8.99 -8.01 7.38
CA LYS A 26 10.06 -7.82 6.40
C LYS A 26 10.02 -8.85 5.27
N ASP A 27 9.78 -10.11 5.56
CA ASP A 27 9.66 -11.17 4.55
C ASP A 27 8.48 -10.90 3.59
N VAL A 28 7.35 -10.39 4.12
CA VAL A 28 6.18 -9.96 3.33
C VAL A 28 6.52 -8.75 2.45
N GLU A 29 7.18 -7.74 2.99
CA GLU A 29 7.61 -6.54 2.25
C GLU A 29 8.61 -6.90 1.14
N ASP A 30 9.57 -7.77 1.42
CA ASP A 30 10.60 -8.19 0.48
C ASP A 30 10.00 -8.96 -0.72
N ILE A 31 9.07 -9.88 -0.49
CA ILE A 31 8.41 -10.60 -1.59
C ILE A 31 7.52 -9.68 -2.42
N ALA A 32 6.76 -8.79 -1.79
CA ALA A 32 5.93 -7.81 -2.48
C ALA A 32 6.79 -6.87 -3.35
N THR A 33 7.84 -6.30 -2.78
CA THR A 33 8.78 -5.43 -3.49
C THR A 33 9.44 -6.13 -4.67
N SER A 34 9.95 -7.35 -4.46
CA SER A 34 10.58 -8.14 -5.52
C SER A 34 9.63 -8.45 -6.67
N THR A 35 8.36 -8.74 -6.36
CA THR A 35 7.31 -9.00 -7.34
C THR A 35 7.03 -7.77 -8.20
N ILE A 36 6.90 -6.60 -7.57
CA ILE A 36 6.70 -5.34 -8.31
C ILE A 36 7.92 -5.01 -9.17
N ILE A 37 9.15 -5.14 -8.64
CA ILE A 37 10.38 -4.90 -9.41
C ILE A 37 10.45 -5.82 -10.63
N ALA A 38 10.11 -7.09 -10.50
CA ALA A 38 10.11 -8.04 -11.62
C ALA A 38 9.13 -7.62 -12.73
N GLY A 39 7.95 -7.10 -12.37
CA GLY A 39 6.95 -6.60 -13.33
C GLY A 39 7.31 -5.25 -13.95
N MET A 40 8.08 -4.42 -13.27
CA MET A 40 8.38 -3.04 -13.69
C MET A 40 9.18 -2.93 -14.98
N CYS A 41 9.94 -3.96 -15.38
CA CYS A 41 10.71 -3.91 -16.62
C CYS A 41 9.80 -3.72 -17.85
N SER A 42 8.72 -4.48 -17.93
CA SER A 42 7.75 -4.38 -19.03
C SER A 42 6.98 -3.05 -18.99
N VAL A 43 6.54 -2.64 -17.82
CA VAL A 43 5.84 -1.37 -17.59
C VAL A 43 6.73 -0.19 -18.01
N ARG A 44 8.00 -0.19 -17.58
CA ARG A 44 8.96 0.87 -17.91
C ARG A 44 9.21 0.99 -19.41
N ASN A 45 9.34 -0.12 -20.13
CA ASN A 45 9.53 -0.12 -21.57
C ASN A 45 8.31 0.50 -22.25
N LYS A 46 7.11 0.05 -21.91
CA LYS A 46 5.87 0.58 -22.46
C LYS A 46 5.67 2.07 -22.15
N HIS A 47 5.98 2.48 -20.91
CA HIS A 47 5.91 3.88 -20.51
C HIS A 47 6.85 4.76 -21.34
N ARG A 48 8.09 4.31 -21.61
CA ARG A 48 9.06 5.05 -22.44
C ARG A 48 8.59 5.22 -23.89
N GLU A 49 7.91 4.22 -24.45
CA GLU A 49 7.36 4.27 -25.79
C GLU A 49 6.17 5.23 -25.90
N THR A 50 5.35 5.29 -24.86
CA THR A 50 4.06 5.98 -24.89
C THR A 50 4.16 7.42 -24.40
N ILE A 51 4.97 7.68 -23.36
CA ILE A 51 5.05 9.00 -22.71
C ILE A 51 6.32 9.72 -23.14
N LYS A 52 6.14 10.71 -24.02
CA LYS A 52 7.23 11.53 -24.56
C LYS A 52 7.77 12.58 -23.58
N PHE A 53 7.07 12.83 -22.48
CA PHE A 53 7.45 13.85 -21.51
C PHE A 53 8.11 13.21 -20.27
N LYS A 54 9.29 13.68 -19.90
CA LYS A 54 10.07 13.21 -18.72
C LYS A 54 9.47 13.67 -17.38
N ARG A 55 8.14 13.68 -17.22
CA ARG A 55 7.53 14.01 -15.94
C ARG A 55 7.37 12.73 -15.11
N LYS A 56 7.84 12.75 -13.87
CA LYS A 56 7.57 11.73 -12.85
C LYS A 56 6.12 11.89 -12.34
N SER A 57 5.14 11.71 -13.24
CA SER A 57 3.72 11.98 -12.98
C SER A 57 2.84 10.73 -13.06
N SER A 58 3.44 9.57 -13.29
CA SER A 58 2.71 8.31 -13.36
C SER A 58 2.94 7.52 -12.09
N PHE A 59 1.86 7.09 -11.46
CA PHE A 59 1.86 6.18 -10.32
C PHE A 59 0.74 5.16 -10.50
N GLU A 60 0.83 4.05 -9.80
CA GLU A 60 -0.18 3.01 -9.79
C GLU A 60 -0.30 2.45 -8.38
N LEU A 61 -1.54 2.17 -7.97
CA LEU A 61 -1.84 1.47 -6.74
C LEU A 61 -2.06 0.00 -7.06
N PHE A 62 -1.33 -0.89 -6.39
CA PHE A 62 -1.50 -2.32 -6.53
C PHE A 62 -2.13 -2.92 -5.27
N GLY A 63 -3.05 -3.85 -5.45
CA GLY A 63 -3.47 -4.77 -4.40
C GLY A 63 -2.67 -6.07 -4.53
N ILE A 64 -2.03 -6.52 -3.45
CA ILE A 64 -1.23 -7.74 -3.46
C ILE A 64 -1.83 -8.71 -2.46
N ASP A 65 -2.26 -9.88 -2.95
CA ASP A 65 -2.78 -10.93 -2.11
C ASP A 65 -1.65 -11.90 -1.75
N ILE A 66 -1.40 -12.03 -0.44
CA ILE A 66 -0.31 -12.83 0.11
C ILE A 66 -0.87 -13.91 1.01
N LEU A 67 -0.45 -15.13 0.78
CA LEU A 67 -0.71 -16.29 1.64
C LEU A 67 0.51 -16.59 2.49
N LEU A 68 0.30 -16.86 3.77
CA LEU A 68 1.32 -17.43 4.65
C LEU A 68 1.09 -18.94 4.78
N ASP A 69 2.12 -19.75 4.57
CA ASP A 69 2.04 -21.18 4.83
C ASP A 69 2.17 -21.51 6.34
N ALA A 70 2.13 -22.79 6.69
CA ALA A 70 2.24 -23.25 8.07
C ALA A 70 3.58 -22.89 8.74
N ASN A 71 4.62 -22.58 7.97
CA ASN A 71 5.92 -22.12 8.44
C ASN A 71 6.03 -20.58 8.39
N LEU A 72 4.92 -19.88 8.13
CA LEU A 72 4.84 -18.42 7.97
C LEU A 72 5.63 -17.87 6.78
N LYS A 73 5.96 -18.72 5.80
CA LYS A 73 6.58 -18.27 4.57
C LYS A 73 5.53 -17.59 3.69
N PRO A 74 5.78 -16.35 3.23
CA PRO A 74 4.85 -15.65 2.36
C PRO A 74 4.92 -16.13 0.91
N TYR A 75 3.77 -16.18 0.26
CA TYR A 75 3.59 -16.46 -1.16
C TYR A 75 2.66 -15.45 -1.79
N ILE A 76 3.03 -14.90 -2.94
CA ILE A 76 2.14 -14.06 -3.73
C ILE A 76 1.09 -14.94 -4.40
N LEU A 77 -0.17 -14.66 -4.18
CA LEU A 77 -1.28 -15.28 -4.88
C LEU A 77 -1.61 -14.52 -6.15
N GLU A 78 -1.81 -13.21 -6.04
CA GLU A 78 -2.11 -12.34 -7.17
C GLU A 78 -1.68 -10.90 -6.91
N VAL A 79 -1.55 -10.14 -8.00
CA VAL A 79 -1.33 -8.70 -7.99
C VAL A 79 -2.44 -8.05 -8.81
N ASN A 80 -3.23 -7.23 -8.16
CA ASN A 80 -4.35 -6.54 -8.76
C ASN A 80 -3.96 -5.11 -9.13
N VAL A 81 -4.12 -4.75 -10.39
CA VAL A 81 -4.07 -3.37 -10.87
C VAL A 81 -5.41 -2.71 -10.57
N SER A 82 -5.40 -1.52 -10.02
CA SER A 82 -6.63 -0.82 -9.60
C SER A 82 -7.49 -1.63 -8.62
N PRO A 83 -6.97 -1.92 -7.41
CA PRO A 83 -7.70 -2.70 -6.42
C PRO A 83 -9.03 -2.04 -6.04
N GLY A 84 -10.02 -2.84 -5.69
CA GLY A 84 -11.35 -2.36 -5.32
C GLY A 84 -11.32 -1.44 -4.10
N MET A 85 -11.70 -0.18 -4.27
CA MET A 85 -11.72 0.83 -3.20
C MET A 85 -13.09 0.98 -2.55
N GLN A 86 -14.07 0.15 -2.92
CA GLN A 86 -15.39 0.14 -2.26
C GLN A 86 -15.28 -0.39 -0.84
N ASP A 87 -15.94 0.26 0.09
CA ASP A 87 -16.00 -0.14 1.49
C ASP A 87 -17.14 -1.14 1.74
N SER A 88 -16.85 -2.19 2.48
CA SER A 88 -17.83 -3.20 2.90
C SER A 88 -17.97 -3.25 4.43
N SER A 89 -17.14 -2.50 5.15
CA SER A 89 -17.14 -2.43 6.62
C SER A 89 -16.46 -1.15 7.09
N GLU A 90 -16.68 -0.76 8.36
CA GLU A 90 -15.99 0.39 8.96
C GLU A 90 -14.46 0.22 8.96
N LEU A 91 -13.97 -1.02 9.10
CA LEU A 91 -12.54 -1.31 8.98
C LEU A 91 -12.05 -1.04 7.55
N ASP A 92 -12.74 -1.56 6.54
CA ASP A 92 -12.39 -1.32 5.14
C ASP A 92 -12.37 0.17 4.81
N LYS A 93 -13.41 0.90 5.25
CA LYS A 93 -13.52 2.35 5.04
C LYS A 93 -12.33 3.10 5.60
N ARG A 94 -11.96 2.83 6.85
CA ARG A 94 -10.82 3.48 7.49
C ARG A 94 -9.52 3.18 6.77
N VAL A 95 -9.21 1.89 6.53
CA VAL A 95 -7.96 1.47 5.88
C VAL A 95 -7.87 2.05 4.46
N LYS A 96 -8.95 1.99 3.68
CA LYS A 96 -8.94 2.51 2.30
C LYS A 96 -8.84 4.03 2.24
N LEU A 97 -9.43 4.73 3.23
CA LEU A 97 -9.27 6.17 3.34
C LEU A 97 -7.81 6.54 3.63
N GLU A 98 -7.17 5.87 4.59
CA GLU A 98 -5.74 6.07 4.92
C GLU A 98 -4.86 5.80 3.69
N VAL A 99 -5.05 4.68 3.00
CA VAL A 99 -4.31 4.33 1.76
C VAL A 99 -4.48 5.40 0.68
N ASN A 100 -5.69 5.92 0.47
CA ASN A 100 -5.92 7.00 -0.51
C ASN A 100 -5.19 8.29 -0.13
N CYS A 101 -5.23 8.68 1.15
CA CYS A 101 -4.51 9.86 1.62
C CYS A 101 -3.00 9.71 1.41
N ASP A 102 -2.44 8.56 1.78
CA ASP A 102 -1.02 8.29 1.62
C ASP A 102 -0.61 8.23 0.15
N MET A 103 -1.42 7.60 -0.70
CA MET A 103 -1.21 7.56 -2.15
C MET A 103 -1.11 8.97 -2.75
N PHE A 104 -2.04 9.87 -2.40
CA PHE A 104 -2.01 11.25 -2.89
C PHE A 104 -0.82 12.03 -2.35
N ASN A 105 -0.44 11.82 -1.09
CA ASN A 105 0.73 12.44 -0.47
C ASN A 105 2.02 11.99 -1.16
N ILE A 106 2.21 10.68 -1.36
CA ILE A 106 3.38 10.11 -2.04
C ILE A 106 3.44 10.56 -3.51
N ALA A 107 2.31 10.57 -4.20
CA ALA A 107 2.21 11.06 -5.58
C ALA A 107 2.39 12.58 -5.70
N ARG A 108 2.48 13.31 -4.57
CA ARG A 108 2.59 14.78 -4.52
C ARG A 108 1.48 15.48 -5.31
N ILE A 109 0.28 14.94 -5.27
CA ILE A 109 -0.89 15.57 -5.85
C ILE A 109 -1.32 16.67 -4.88
N LEU A 110 -0.88 17.89 -5.16
CA LEU A 110 -1.33 19.06 -4.43
C LEU A 110 -2.81 19.25 -4.69
N GLN A 111 -3.64 19.07 -3.69
CA GLN A 111 -5.00 19.59 -3.73
C GLN A 111 -4.91 21.11 -3.68
N ILE A 112 -5.08 21.75 -4.81
CA ILE A 112 -5.40 23.19 -4.87
C ILE A 112 -6.86 23.28 -4.42
N SER A 113 -7.11 23.16 -3.13
CA SER A 113 -8.43 23.40 -2.59
C SER A 113 -8.48 24.81 -2.04
N SER A 114 -9.57 25.52 -2.37
CA SER A 114 -9.98 26.75 -1.72
C SER A 114 -10.37 26.57 -0.25
N LEU A 115 -10.10 25.40 0.34
CA LEU A 115 -10.41 25.03 1.71
C LEU A 115 -9.31 25.51 2.65
N ASN A 116 -9.73 26.02 3.79
CA ASN A 116 -8.94 26.67 4.82
C ASN A 116 -7.69 25.81 5.22
N PRO A 117 -6.45 26.35 5.15
CA PRO A 117 -5.23 25.61 5.52
C PRO A 117 -5.23 25.00 6.91
N LYS A 118 -6.02 25.53 7.84
CA LYS A 118 -6.15 24.97 9.20
C LYS A 118 -6.85 23.60 9.27
N GLN A 119 -7.57 23.20 8.23
CA GLN A 119 -8.22 21.88 8.17
C GLN A 119 -7.26 20.75 7.75
N TYR A 120 -6.09 21.09 7.20
CA TYR A 120 -5.12 20.12 6.68
C TYR A 120 -3.91 19.89 7.58
N GLN A 121 -3.80 20.61 8.70
CA GLN A 121 -2.65 20.51 9.59
C GLN A 121 -2.42 19.09 10.14
N GLY A 122 -3.47 18.26 10.22
CA GLY A 122 -3.36 16.85 10.63
C GLY A 122 -2.92 15.87 9.53
N TYR A 123 -2.96 16.28 8.24
CA TYR A 123 -2.60 15.41 7.12
C TYR A 123 -1.12 15.47 6.73
N PHE A 124 -0.38 16.50 7.19
CA PHE A 124 1.02 16.74 6.81
C PHE A 124 2.03 16.33 7.89
N GLU A 125 1.58 15.84 9.05
CA GLU A 125 2.49 15.44 10.14
C GLU A 125 3.17 14.07 9.94
N HIS A 126 2.92 13.38 8.83
CA HIS A 126 3.63 12.14 8.48
C HIS A 126 4.89 12.40 7.63
N GLU A 127 5.77 13.31 8.06
CA GLU A 127 7.13 13.45 7.48
C GLU A 127 8.06 12.24 7.73
N LYS A 128 7.52 11.07 8.05
CA LYS A 128 8.33 9.88 8.36
C LYS A 128 8.73 9.03 7.15
N TYR A 129 8.40 9.44 5.93
CA TYR A 129 8.66 8.63 4.72
C TYR A 129 9.53 9.35 3.67
N PHE A 130 10.39 10.27 4.13
CA PHE A 130 11.40 10.91 3.26
C PHE A 130 12.80 10.75 3.84
#